data_2f70ceba0bfd879680e195698b625dbe
#
_entry.id   2f70ceba0bfd879680e195698b625dbe
#
_cell.length_a   1.000
_cell.length_b   1.000
_cell.length_c   1.000
_cell.angle_alpha   90.00
_cell.angle_beta   90.00
_cell.angle_gamma   90.00
#
_symmetry.space_group_name_H-M   'P 1'
#
loop_
_entity.id
_entity.type
_entity.pdbx_description
1 polymer ?
#
loop_
_entity_poly.entity_id
_entity_poly.type
_entity_poly.pdbx_seq_one_letter_code
_entity_poly.pdbx_strand_id
1 'polypeptide(L)'
;MATLEERVRRLEDRAELQDLAAAYFRAVDDDDYDAVAACFTTDARFVASGFEGDAGRDAVIAFLKSARSGMGQTVHTPNYVQIEFGSAGEATGLVGAHVELGLGDKTYFGAVRYVDSYRREDGRWRIATREMRVIHIAPWSEVEGSLVSGRNVRWPGADPLPSDYPRKYG
;
A
#
# COMPACT_ATOMS: atom_id res chain seq x y z
N MET A 1 -13.75 -29.79 11.54
CA MET A 1 -13.11 -29.60 10.23
C MET A 1 -14.00 -28.67 9.42
N ALA A 2 -13.41 -27.71 8.67
CA ALA A 2 -14.17 -26.83 7.78
C ALA A 2 -14.83 -27.65 6.66
N THR A 3 -16.07 -27.33 6.32
CA THR A 3 -16.81 -27.95 5.22
C THR A 3 -16.20 -27.60 3.86
N LEU A 4 -16.55 -28.30 2.80
CA LEU A 4 -16.10 -27.95 1.45
C LEU A 4 -16.56 -26.55 1.06
N GLU A 5 -17.79 -26.19 1.39
CA GLU A 5 -18.36 -24.86 1.12
C GLU A 5 -17.58 -23.75 1.83
N GLU A 6 -17.24 -23.94 3.12
CA GLU A 6 -16.40 -22.97 3.86
C GLU A 6 -14.99 -22.84 3.26
N ARG A 7 -14.43 -23.94 2.76
CA ARG A 7 -13.11 -23.90 2.09
C ARG A 7 -13.17 -23.19 0.77
N VAL A 8 -14.21 -23.42 -0.04
CA VAL A 8 -14.41 -22.72 -1.32
C VAL A 8 -14.60 -21.24 -1.08
N ARG A 9 -15.48 -20.85 -0.16
CA ARG A 9 -15.67 -19.42 0.20
C ARG A 9 -14.36 -18.75 0.61
N ARG A 10 -13.52 -19.43 1.40
CA ARG A 10 -12.22 -18.88 1.79
C ARG A 10 -11.25 -18.69 0.62
N LEU A 11 -11.32 -19.54 -0.41
CA LEU A 11 -10.54 -19.38 -1.63
C LEU A 11 -11.05 -18.22 -2.46
N GLU A 12 -12.37 -18.06 -2.59
CA GLU A 12 -12.99 -16.92 -3.27
C GLU A 12 -12.65 -15.61 -2.57
N ASP A 13 -12.78 -15.55 -1.24
CA ASP A 13 -12.40 -14.40 -0.43
C ASP A 13 -10.91 -14.02 -0.62
N ARG A 14 -10.03 -15.00 -0.71
CA ARG A 14 -8.61 -14.77 -0.95
C ARG A 14 -8.36 -14.21 -2.34
N ALA A 15 -9.01 -14.73 -3.37
CA ALA A 15 -8.92 -14.23 -4.72
C ALA A 15 -9.42 -12.77 -4.81
N GLU A 16 -10.58 -12.48 -4.20
CA GLU A 16 -11.13 -11.11 -4.16
C GLU A 16 -10.17 -10.12 -3.48
N LEU A 17 -9.52 -10.51 -2.37
CA LEU A 17 -8.53 -9.65 -1.69
C LEU A 17 -7.24 -9.46 -2.49
N GLN A 18 -6.81 -10.46 -3.26
CA GLN A 18 -5.67 -10.32 -4.18
C GLN A 18 -6.02 -9.39 -5.35
N ASP A 19 -7.21 -9.54 -5.92
CA ASP A 19 -7.72 -8.66 -6.98
C ASP A 19 -7.90 -7.22 -6.47
N LEU A 20 -8.35 -7.03 -5.23
CA LEU A 20 -8.46 -5.73 -4.58
C LEU A 20 -7.11 -5.01 -4.50
N ALA A 21 -6.03 -5.72 -4.16
CA ALA A 21 -4.69 -5.14 -4.13
C ALA A 21 -4.24 -4.68 -5.52
N ALA A 22 -4.45 -5.50 -6.55
CA ALA A 22 -4.14 -5.17 -7.93
C ALA A 22 -4.98 -3.99 -8.45
N ALA A 23 -6.28 -3.98 -8.14
CA ALA A 23 -7.20 -2.90 -8.51
C ALA A 23 -6.79 -1.56 -7.88
N TYR A 24 -6.41 -1.57 -6.61
CA TYR A 24 -5.91 -0.38 -5.93
C TYR A 24 -4.67 0.21 -6.61
N PHE A 25 -3.64 -0.61 -6.88
CA PHE A 25 -2.40 -0.13 -7.48
C PHE A 25 -2.63 0.45 -8.87
N ARG A 26 -3.39 -0.25 -9.72
CA ARG A 26 -3.75 0.25 -11.03
C ARG A 26 -4.50 1.58 -10.95
N ALA A 27 -5.52 1.66 -10.08
CA ALA A 27 -6.32 2.87 -9.94
C ALA A 27 -5.48 4.08 -9.44
N VAL A 28 -4.53 3.83 -8.53
CA VAL A 28 -3.59 4.87 -8.05
C VAL A 28 -2.66 5.31 -9.17
N ASP A 29 -2.11 4.39 -9.96
CA ASP A 29 -1.19 4.72 -11.06
C ASP A 29 -1.90 5.47 -12.19
N ASP A 30 -3.19 5.18 -12.41
CA ASP A 30 -4.04 5.84 -13.41
C ASP A 30 -4.67 7.16 -12.90
N ASP A 31 -4.45 7.55 -11.64
CA ASP A 31 -5.13 8.67 -10.96
C ASP A 31 -6.66 8.57 -11.01
N ASP A 32 -7.19 7.34 -11.11
CA ASP A 32 -8.63 7.04 -11.06
C ASP A 32 -9.11 7.02 -9.60
N TYR A 33 -9.38 8.20 -9.05
CA TYR A 33 -9.76 8.35 -7.64
C TYR A 33 -11.13 7.77 -7.30
N ASP A 34 -12.01 7.58 -8.26
CA ASP A 34 -13.29 6.92 -8.03
C ASP A 34 -13.07 5.40 -7.85
N ALA A 35 -12.21 4.81 -8.66
CA ALA A 35 -11.79 3.42 -8.49
C ALA A 35 -10.97 3.22 -7.21
N VAL A 36 -10.09 4.17 -6.84
CA VAL A 36 -9.39 4.15 -5.55
C VAL A 36 -10.38 4.19 -4.40
N ALA A 37 -11.37 5.10 -4.43
CA ALA A 37 -12.41 5.20 -3.40
C ALA A 37 -13.20 3.90 -3.25
N ALA A 38 -13.50 3.21 -4.36
CA ALA A 38 -14.19 1.92 -4.33
C ALA A 38 -13.40 0.81 -3.62
N CYS A 39 -12.08 0.95 -3.47
CA CYS A 39 -11.25 0.02 -2.73
C CYS A 39 -11.35 0.15 -1.20
N PHE A 40 -11.86 1.27 -0.68
CA PHE A 40 -11.87 1.59 0.74
C PHE A 40 -13.26 1.48 1.37
N THR A 41 -13.30 1.13 2.67
CA THR A 41 -14.53 1.24 3.47
C THR A 41 -14.90 2.72 3.69
N THR A 42 -16.14 2.98 4.06
CA THR A 42 -16.63 4.35 4.28
C THR A 42 -15.85 5.08 5.40
N ASP A 43 -15.42 4.36 6.43
CA ASP A 43 -14.67 4.85 7.59
C ASP A 43 -13.16 4.59 7.52
N ALA A 44 -12.63 4.34 6.32
CA ALA A 44 -11.24 3.92 6.11
C ALA A 44 -10.21 4.88 6.70
N ARG A 45 -8.99 4.35 6.93
CA ARG A 45 -7.81 5.13 7.34
C ARG A 45 -6.62 4.81 6.43
N PHE A 46 -5.82 5.83 6.18
CA PHE A 46 -4.54 5.69 5.48
C PHE A 46 -3.42 6.31 6.31
N VAL A 47 -2.36 5.54 6.53
CA VAL A 47 -1.15 5.96 7.26
C VAL A 47 0.05 5.81 6.33
N ALA A 48 0.92 6.79 6.27
CA ALA A 48 2.13 6.75 5.46
C ALA A 48 3.34 7.21 6.28
N SER A 49 4.27 6.31 6.56
CA SER A 49 5.56 6.61 7.24
C SER A 49 5.41 7.55 8.46
N GLY A 50 4.45 7.25 9.34
CA GLY A 50 4.19 8.03 10.55
C GLY A 50 3.25 9.24 10.37
N PHE A 51 2.79 9.54 9.15
CA PHE A 51 1.71 10.49 8.92
C PHE A 51 0.38 9.74 8.97
N GLU A 52 -0.46 10.08 9.92
CA GLU A 52 -1.82 9.58 10.04
C GLU A 52 -2.81 10.65 9.58
N GLY A 53 -3.51 10.38 8.48
CA GLY A 53 -4.57 11.25 7.97
C GLY A 53 -5.88 11.10 8.76
N ASP A 54 -6.82 11.98 8.49
CA ASP A 54 -8.17 11.89 9.04
C ASP A 54 -8.87 10.59 8.62
N ALA A 55 -9.80 10.12 9.43
CA ALA A 55 -10.61 8.96 9.14
C ALA A 55 -11.71 9.29 8.12
N GLY A 56 -12.03 8.32 7.29
CA GLY A 56 -13.07 8.38 6.27
C GLY A 56 -12.51 8.27 4.86
N ARG A 57 -13.26 7.59 3.99
CA ARG A 57 -12.90 7.39 2.57
C ARG A 57 -12.55 8.71 1.87
N ASP A 58 -13.37 9.74 2.06
CA ASP A 58 -13.16 11.04 1.40
C ASP A 58 -11.86 11.70 1.88
N ALA A 59 -11.53 11.57 3.17
CA ALA A 59 -10.27 12.07 3.72
C ALA A 59 -9.07 11.31 3.14
N VAL A 60 -9.17 9.97 2.99
CA VAL A 60 -8.14 9.16 2.32
C VAL A 60 -7.93 9.63 0.88
N ILE A 61 -9.00 9.88 0.12
CA ILE A 61 -8.90 10.36 -1.26
C ILE A 61 -8.31 11.76 -1.33
N ALA A 62 -8.71 12.67 -0.45
CA ALA A 62 -8.13 14.02 -0.37
C ALA A 62 -6.63 13.96 -0.06
N PHE A 63 -6.21 13.12 0.87
CA PHE A 63 -4.80 12.89 1.18
C PHE A 63 -4.02 12.36 -0.03
N LEU A 64 -4.52 11.31 -0.71
CA LEU A 64 -3.84 10.74 -1.88
C LEU A 64 -3.75 11.75 -3.03
N LYS A 65 -4.80 12.51 -3.31
CA LYS A 65 -4.76 13.60 -4.31
C LYS A 65 -3.69 14.63 -3.97
N SER A 66 -3.62 15.06 -2.71
CA SER A 66 -2.62 16.03 -2.26
C SER A 66 -1.19 15.47 -2.36
N ALA A 67 -0.96 14.25 -1.89
CA ALA A 67 0.36 13.60 -1.92
C ALA A 67 0.87 13.39 -3.35
N ARG A 68 -0.03 13.15 -4.30
CA ARG A 68 0.30 12.86 -5.70
C ARG A 68 0.32 14.11 -6.59
N SER A 69 -0.14 15.26 -6.11
CA SER A 69 -0.31 16.48 -6.93
C SER A 69 0.97 16.98 -7.61
N GLY A 70 2.15 16.60 -7.09
CA GLY A 70 3.47 16.94 -7.67
C GLY A 70 4.19 15.77 -8.32
N MET A 71 3.51 14.62 -8.46
CA MET A 71 4.10 13.43 -9.09
C MET A 71 3.84 13.42 -10.59
N GLY A 72 4.79 12.86 -11.35
CA GLY A 72 4.57 12.41 -12.71
C GLY A 72 3.95 11.02 -12.74
N GLN A 73 4.28 10.22 -13.75
CA GLN A 73 3.84 8.84 -13.83
C GLN A 73 4.37 8.03 -12.64
N THR A 74 3.55 7.08 -12.19
CA THR A 74 3.92 6.11 -11.16
C THR A 74 3.60 4.70 -11.62
N VAL A 75 4.38 3.73 -11.13
CA VAL A 75 4.16 2.32 -11.38
C VAL A 75 4.31 1.57 -10.07
N HIS A 76 3.27 0.86 -9.67
CA HIS A 76 3.31 -0.07 -8.54
C HIS A 76 3.33 -1.50 -9.04
N THR A 77 4.38 -2.24 -8.70
CA THR A 77 4.51 -3.66 -9.02
C THR A 77 4.31 -4.49 -7.76
N PRO A 78 3.14 -5.11 -7.55
CA PRO A 78 2.92 -5.98 -6.40
C PRO A 78 3.79 -7.23 -6.51
N ASN A 79 4.50 -7.56 -5.42
CA ASN A 79 5.37 -8.73 -5.33
C ASN A 79 4.68 -9.91 -4.66
N TYR A 80 3.92 -9.64 -3.60
CA TYR A 80 3.16 -10.64 -2.86
C TYR A 80 1.98 -10.00 -2.11
N VAL A 81 0.96 -10.82 -1.90
CA VAL A 81 -0.20 -10.49 -1.07
C VAL A 81 -0.42 -11.65 -0.10
N GLN A 82 -0.08 -11.43 1.17
CA GLN A 82 -0.31 -12.38 2.24
C GLN A 82 -1.58 -11.99 2.98
N ILE A 83 -2.51 -12.94 3.16
CA ILE A 83 -3.82 -12.70 3.79
C ILE A 83 -3.99 -13.65 4.95
N GLU A 84 -4.43 -13.10 6.08
CA GLU A 84 -4.84 -13.84 7.27
C GLU A 84 -6.30 -13.49 7.59
N PHE A 85 -7.16 -14.51 7.60
CA PHE A 85 -8.58 -14.34 7.91
C PHE A 85 -8.80 -14.32 9.41
N GLY A 86 -9.51 -13.30 9.89
CA GLY A 86 -9.98 -13.16 11.26
C GLY A 86 -11.39 -13.70 11.48
N SER A 87 -12.21 -12.94 12.20
CA SER A 87 -13.63 -13.16 12.34
C SER A 87 -14.39 -13.02 11.02
N ALA A 88 -15.66 -13.40 11.01
CA ALA A 88 -16.48 -13.35 9.79
C ALA A 88 -16.52 -11.92 9.20
N GLY A 89 -16.06 -11.79 7.96
CA GLY A 89 -16.02 -10.51 7.26
C GLY A 89 -14.83 -9.61 7.60
N GLU A 90 -13.82 -10.13 8.31
CA GLU A 90 -12.57 -9.42 8.64
C GLU A 90 -11.34 -10.21 8.20
N ALA A 91 -10.33 -9.51 7.74
CA ALA A 91 -9.02 -10.08 7.40
C ALA A 91 -7.92 -9.03 7.60
N THR A 92 -6.69 -9.50 7.73
CA THR A 92 -5.50 -8.66 7.68
C THR A 92 -4.62 -9.08 6.51
N GLY A 93 -3.75 -8.18 6.06
CA GLY A 93 -2.84 -8.48 4.97
C GLY A 93 -1.52 -7.76 5.06
N LEU A 94 -0.53 -8.36 4.39
CA LEU A 94 0.75 -7.74 4.12
C LEU A 94 0.97 -7.77 2.61
N VAL A 95 1.02 -6.59 1.99
CA VAL A 95 1.23 -6.43 0.56
C VAL A 95 2.60 -5.82 0.34
N GLY A 96 3.49 -6.54 -0.33
CA GLY A 96 4.78 -6.01 -0.75
C GLY A 96 4.72 -5.51 -2.18
N ALA A 97 5.34 -4.36 -2.45
CA ALA A 97 5.42 -3.79 -3.78
C ALA A 97 6.75 -3.08 -4.03
N HIS A 98 7.20 -3.11 -5.30
CA HIS A 98 8.14 -2.12 -5.79
C HIS A 98 7.37 -0.93 -6.34
N VAL A 99 8.00 0.24 -6.27
CA VAL A 99 7.42 1.48 -6.77
C VAL A 99 8.44 2.22 -7.63
N GLU A 100 7.96 2.72 -8.75
CA GLU A 100 8.67 3.67 -9.60
C GLU A 100 7.87 4.96 -9.62
N LEU A 101 8.47 6.07 -9.22
CA LEU A 101 7.77 7.33 -9.01
C LEU A 101 8.49 8.44 -9.77
N GLY A 102 7.79 9.15 -10.64
CA GLY A 102 8.25 10.39 -11.21
C GLY A 102 8.10 11.52 -10.18
N LEU A 103 9.19 12.03 -9.63
CA LEU A 103 9.21 13.09 -8.63
C LEU A 103 10.14 14.22 -9.06
N GLY A 104 9.58 15.40 -9.33
CA GLY A 104 10.33 16.50 -9.92
C GLY A 104 10.91 16.12 -11.29
N ASP A 105 12.22 16.16 -11.43
CA ASP A 105 12.98 15.85 -12.65
C ASP A 105 13.60 14.43 -12.65
N LYS A 106 13.27 13.61 -11.65
CA LYS A 106 13.90 12.31 -11.44
C LYS A 106 12.89 11.18 -11.29
N THR A 107 13.31 9.99 -11.71
CA THR A 107 12.63 8.75 -11.34
C THR A 107 13.21 8.24 -10.02
N TYR A 108 12.33 7.97 -9.08
CA TYR A 108 12.64 7.30 -7.81
C TYR A 108 12.23 5.85 -7.91
N PHE A 109 13.04 4.98 -7.33
CA PHE A 109 12.75 3.56 -7.20
C PHE A 109 12.78 3.15 -5.73
N GLY A 110 11.83 2.32 -5.33
CA GLY A 110 11.74 1.86 -3.95
C GLY A 110 11.01 0.56 -3.76
N ALA A 111 11.03 0.10 -2.52
CA ALA A 111 10.27 -1.03 -2.05
C ALA A 111 9.47 -0.63 -0.81
N VAL A 112 8.20 -0.98 -0.80
CA VAL A 112 7.26 -0.65 0.27
C VAL A 112 6.50 -1.90 0.71
N ARG A 113 5.96 -1.84 1.93
CA ARG A 113 4.96 -2.78 2.41
C ARG A 113 3.73 -2.03 2.86
N TYR A 114 2.60 -2.57 2.53
CA TYR A 114 1.32 -2.11 3.07
C TYR A 114 0.85 -3.12 4.10
N VAL A 115 0.62 -2.63 5.31
CA VAL A 115 -0.01 -3.39 6.40
C VAL A 115 -1.48 -3.02 6.37
N ASP A 116 -2.31 -3.99 6.00
CA ASP A 116 -3.72 -3.75 5.73
C ASP A 116 -4.62 -4.43 6.75
N SER A 117 -5.74 -3.80 7.08
CA SER A 117 -6.93 -4.48 7.57
C SER A 117 -8.03 -4.37 6.53
N TYR A 118 -8.78 -5.45 6.38
CA TYR A 118 -9.88 -5.53 5.41
C TYR A 118 -11.18 -5.85 6.12
N ARG A 119 -12.27 -5.32 5.60
CA ARG A 119 -13.63 -5.61 6.08
C ARG A 119 -14.59 -5.74 4.90
N ARG A 120 -15.61 -6.60 5.06
CA ARG A 120 -16.73 -6.63 4.12
C ARG A 120 -17.65 -5.45 4.37
N GLU A 121 -17.91 -4.69 3.31
CA GLU A 121 -18.90 -3.62 3.26
C GLU A 121 -19.72 -3.81 1.99
N ASP A 122 -21.04 -3.84 2.11
CA ASP A 122 -21.98 -4.11 1.01
C ASP A 122 -21.67 -5.40 0.24
N GLY A 123 -21.27 -6.46 0.95
CA GLY A 123 -20.97 -7.77 0.39
C GLY A 123 -19.61 -7.90 -0.30
N ARG A 124 -18.78 -6.85 -0.33
CA ARG A 124 -17.45 -6.81 -0.97
C ARG A 124 -16.35 -6.58 0.05
N TRP A 125 -15.19 -7.18 -0.19
CA TRP A 125 -14.00 -6.85 0.57
C TRP A 125 -13.47 -5.46 0.23
N ARG A 126 -13.13 -4.69 1.25
CA ARG A 126 -12.56 -3.34 1.14
C ARG A 126 -11.46 -3.15 2.16
N ILE A 127 -10.56 -2.22 1.87
CA ILE A 127 -9.49 -1.81 2.78
C ILE A 127 -10.11 -0.91 3.86
N ALA A 128 -10.05 -1.35 5.12
CA ALA A 128 -10.47 -0.56 6.27
C ALA A 128 -9.34 0.30 6.83
N THR A 129 -8.12 -0.23 6.84
CA THR A 129 -6.92 0.53 7.19
C THR A 129 -5.79 0.10 6.28
N ARG A 130 -5.02 1.06 5.77
CA ARG A 130 -3.80 0.81 5.04
C ARG A 130 -2.67 1.64 5.63
N GLU A 131 -1.62 0.99 6.09
CA GLU A 131 -0.40 1.63 6.54
C GLU A 131 0.73 1.33 5.55
N MET A 132 1.21 2.37 4.84
CA MET A 132 2.36 2.27 3.96
C MET A 132 3.65 2.40 4.79
N ARG A 133 4.50 1.41 4.71
CA ARG A 133 5.85 1.38 5.33
C ARG A 133 6.91 1.28 4.25
N VAL A 134 7.90 2.15 4.30
CA VAL A 134 8.96 2.21 3.30
C VAL A 134 10.15 1.36 3.73
N ILE A 135 10.55 0.43 2.87
CA ILE A 135 11.78 -0.35 3.07
C ILE A 135 12.98 0.48 2.61
N HIS A 136 12.92 0.97 1.39
CA HIS A 136 13.85 1.96 0.85
C HIS A 136 13.18 2.74 -0.27
N ILE A 137 13.66 3.93 -0.52
CA ILE A 137 13.36 4.72 -1.70
C ILE A 137 14.54 5.67 -2.00
N ALA A 138 14.91 5.79 -3.24
CA ALA A 138 16.00 6.67 -3.67
C ALA A 138 15.81 7.09 -5.14
N PRO A 139 16.40 8.21 -5.57
CA PRO A 139 16.57 8.50 -6.99
C PRO A 139 17.23 7.30 -7.69
N TRP A 140 16.82 7.00 -8.92
CA TRP A 140 17.36 5.84 -9.66
C TRP A 140 18.88 5.75 -9.65
N SER A 141 19.57 6.89 -9.78
CA SER A 141 21.04 7.00 -9.76
C SER A 141 21.68 6.62 -8.42
N GLU A 142 20.89 6.49 -7.33
CA GLU A 142 21.37 6.18 -5.97
C GLU A 142 20.86 4.83 -5.45
N VAL A 143 20.12 4.09 -6.28
CA VAL A 143 19.52 2.79 -5.87
C VAL A 143 20.60 1.76 -5.53
N GLU A 144 21.76 1.79 -6.20
CA GLU A 144 22.87 0.87 -5.96
C GLU A 144 23.26 0.78 -4.48
N GLY A 145 23.33 1.91 -3.78
CA GLY A 145 23.69 1.98 -2.36
C GLY A 145 22.50 1.85 -1.39
N SER A 146 21.28 1.74 -1.91
CA SER A 146 20.08 1.95 -1.10
C SER A 146 19.89 0.87 -0.02
N LEU A 147 20.07 -0.40 -0.35
CA LEU A 147 19.83 -1.52 0.58
C LEU A 147 21.01 -1.80 1.54
N VAL A 148 22.16 -1.16 1.34
CA VAL A 148 23.33 -1.28 2.22
C VAL A 148 23.52 -0.07 3.12
N SER A 149 22.73 0.98 2.93
CA SER A 149 22.73 2.18 3.76
C SER A 149 21.77 2.04 4.93
N GLY A 150 22.17 2.53 6.10
CA GLY A 150 21.27 2.63 7.27
C GLY A 150 20.24 3.77 7.14
N ARG A 151 20.41 4.68 6.16
CA ARG A 151 19.51 5.80 5.86
C ARG A 151 19.09 5.71 4.39
N ASN A 152 18.19 4.80 4.12
CA ASN A 152 17.80 4.37 2.78
C ASN A 152 16.42 4.86 2.34
N VAL A 153 15.78 5.72 3.10
CA VAL A 153 14.55 6.43 2.73
C VAL A 153 14.92 7.87 2.37
N ARG A 154 14.96 8.16 1.08
CA ARG A 154 15.48 9.42 0.51
C ARG A 154 14.41 10.09 -0.35
N TRP A 155 13.51 10.82 0.30
CA TRP A 155 12.51 11.62 -0.39
C TRP A 155 13.11 12.93 -0.93
N PRO A 156 12.57 13.49 -2.03
CA PRO A 156 13.03 14.78 -2.57
C PRO A 156 12.98 15.87 -1.50
N GLY A 157 14.08 16.63 -1.38
CA GLY A 157 14.14 17.78 -0.48
C GLY A 157 14.14 17.49 1.02
N ALA A 158 14.25 16.21 1.41
CA ALA A 158 14.31 15.78 2.81
C ALA A 158 15.66 15.13 3.15
N ASP A 159 16.05 15.21 4.40
CA ASP A 159 17.18 14.43 4.90
C ASP A 159 16.88 12.92 4.82
N PRO A 160 17.90 12.09 4.49
CA PRO A 160 17.70 10.65 4.46
C PRO A 160 17.25 10.09 5.81
N LEU A 161 16.21 9.26 5.79
CA LEU A 161 15.63 8.61 6.96
C LEU A 161 15.97 7.10 6.99
N PRO A 162 15.93 6.47 8.16
CA PRO A 162 16.01 5.02 8.25
C PRO A 162 14.77 4.35 7.62
N SER A 163 14.92 3.09 7.26
CA SER A 163 13.81 2.22 6.86
C SER A 163 12.78 2.08 7.98
N ASP A 164 11.50 1.94 7.62
CA ASP A 164 10.46 1.50 8.56
C ASP A 164 10.65 0.02 8.99
N TYR A 165 11.55 -0.70 8.31
CA TYR A 165 12.01 -2.05 8.64
C TYR A 165 13.54 -2.07 8.79
N PRO A 166 14.10 -1.42 9.82
CA PRO A 166 15.53 -1.37 10.00
C PRO A 166 16.08 -2.79 10.21
N ARG A 167 17.12 -3.13 9.45
CA ARG A 167 17.80 -4.39 9.65
C ARG A 167 18.52 -4.35 11.00
N LYS A 168 18.24 -5.32 11.85
CA LYS A 168 19.02 -5.55 13.06
C LYS A 168 20.32 -6.24 12.63
N TYR A 169 21.41 -5.49 12.63
CA TYR A 169 22.74 -6.09 12.61
C TYR A 169 22.99 -6.63 14.01
N GLY A 170 23.11 -7.93 14.14
CA GLY A 170 23.51 -8.62 15.37
C GLY A 170 24.97 -8.29 15.74
#